data_e9a3a5f31232e2c6837cc9a8eb2952e8
#
_entry.id   e9a3a5f31232e2c6837cc9a8eb2952e8
#
_cell.length_a   1.000
_cell.length_b   1.000
_cell.length_c   1.000
_cell.angle_alpha   90.00
_cell.angle_beta   90.00
_cell.angle_gamma   90.00
#
_symmetry.space_group_name_H-M   'P 1'
#
loop_
_entity.id
_entity.type
_entity.pdbx_description
1 polymer ?
#
loop_
_entity_poly.entity_id
_entity_poly.type
_entity_poly.pdbx_seq_one_letter_code
_entity_poly.pdbx_strand_id
1 'polypeptide(L)'
;MDLHLKEQIILLELEKFPHHGQVVIENDVEIFANCSIARGSLSDTIIGQGTKIETSCHIAHNVTIGKDTELRARTIVGGSTTIGNNCWLGLNSTIKNKIKIGDQVIVGSGSSVIYDIVDEDIVAGVPAKSIKIIKNH
;
A
#
# COMPACT_ATOMS: atom_id res chain seq x y z
N MET A 1 -12.45 -12.04 -13.97
CA MET A 1 -12.44 -11.11 -14.10
C MET A 1 -11.35 -10.23 -14.22
N ASP A 2 -10.29 -10.64 -14.44
CA ASP A 2 -9.13 -9.92 -14.48
C ASP A 2 -9.00 -8.97 -15.60
N LEU A 3 -9.80 -9.15 -16.59
CA LEU A 3 -9.74 -8.30 -17.73
C LEU A 3 -9.93 -6.87 -17.43
N HIS A 4 -10.68 -6.59 -16.42
CA HIS A 4 -11.03 -5.23 -16.13
C HIS A 4 -10.05 -4.52 -15.23
N LEU A 5 -9.06 -5.23 -14.76
CA LEU A 5 -8.10 -4.61 -13.86
C LEU A 5 -7.35 -3.49 -14.51
N LYS A 6 -6.94 -3.68 -15.76
CA LYS A 6 -6.21 -2.64 -16.45
C LYS A 6 -7.04 -1.39 -16.64
N GLU A 7 -8.33 -1.56 -16.83
CA GLU A 7 -9.20 -0.43 -17.03
C GLU A 7 -9.50 0.29 -15.72
N GLN A 8 -9.46 -0.44 -14.64
CA GLN A 8 -9.71 0.16 -13.35
C GLN A 8 -8.52 0.88 -12.76
N ILE A 9 -7.39 0.67 -13.39
CA ILE A 9 -6.20 1.33 -12.92
C ILE A 9 -6.10 2.67 -13.48
N ILE A 10 -7.15 3.15 -14.04
CA ILE A 10 -7.04 4.24 -14.71
C ILE A 10 -6.95 5.46 -14.12
N LEU A 11 -7.19 5.63 -12.97
CA LEU A 11 -7.19 6.91 -12.34
C LEU A 11 -5.78 7.29 -11.96
N LEU A 12 -4.93 7.37 -12.96
CA LEU A 12 -3.60 7.92 -12.78
C LEU A 12 -3.74 9.42 -12.68
N GLU A 13 -3.13 9.99 -11.68
CA GLU A 13 -3.14 11.42 -11.57
C GLU A 13 -2.27 12.03 -12.65
N LEU A 14 -2.81 13.04 -13.32
CA LEU A 14 -2.09 13.76 -14.33
C LEU A 14 -1.50 14.99 -13.69
N GLU A 15 -0.22 14.95 -13.48
CA GLU A 15 0.47 16.09 -12.88
C GLU A 15 0.81 17.12 -13.92
N LYS A 16 0.87 18.36 -13.52
CA LYS A 16 1.21 19.44 -14.43
C LYS A 16 2.70 19.48 -14.75
N PHE A 17 3.51 18.91 -13.89
CA PHE A 17 4.94 18.89 -14.12
C PHE A 17 5.33 17.64 -14.89
N PRO A 18 6.40 17.70 -15.69
CA PRO A 18 6.87 16.52 -16.38
C PRO A 18 7.43 15.55 -15.34
N HIS A 19 6.84 14.38 -15.25
CA HIS A 19 7.31 13.33 -14.37
C HIS A 19 7.88 12.23 -15.23
N HIS A 20 9.04 11.71 -14.86
CA HIS A 20 9.68 10.63 -15.58
C HIS A 20 9.25 9.27 -15.03
N GLY A 21 8.72 9.25 -13.84
CA GLY A 21 8.25 8.01 -13.24
C GLY A 21 6.91 7.55 -13.81
N GLN A 22 6.62 6.30 -13.63
CA GLN A 22 5.40 5.68 -14.12
C GLN A 22 4.83 4.77 -13.04
N VAL A 23 3.74 4.09 -13.33
CA VAL A 23 3.21 3.04 -12.47
C VAL A 23 3.62 1.72 -13.08
N VAL A 24 4.27 0.87 -12.29
CA VAL A 24 4.68 -0.47 -12.70
C VAL A 24 3.86 -1.45 -11.90
N ILE A 25 3.08 -2.26 -12.60
CA ILE A 25 2.25 -3.27 -11.96
C ILE A 25 2.73 -4.63 -12.41
N GLU A 26 3.19 -5.42 -11.48
CA GLU A 26 3.80 -6.70 -11.77
C GLU A 26 2.72 -7.78 -11.99
N ASN A 27 3.17 -9.02 -12.23
CA ASN A 27 2.25 -10.09 -12.58
C ASN A 27 1.29 -10.44 -11.44
N ASP A 28 0.12 -10.89 -11.81
CA ASP A 28 -0.88 -11.42 -10.88
C ASP A 28 -1.36 -10.42 -9.82
N VAL A 29 -1.22 -9.14 -10.09
CA VAL A 29 -1.77 -8.11 -9.21
C VAL A 29 -3.26 -7.97 -9.51
N GLU A 30 -4.07 -7.85 -8.45
CA GLU A 30 -5.49 -7.60 -8.57
C GLU A 30 -5.81 -6.25 -7.97
N ILE A 31 -6.47 -5.40 -8.73
CA ILE A 31 -6.87 -4.07 -8.27
C ILE A 31 -8.36 -3.93 -8.51
N PHE A 32 -9.11 -3.69 -7.45
CA PHE A 32 -10.54 -3.59 -7.54
C PHE A 32 -11.00 -2.16 -7.81
N ALA A 33 -12.29 -1.94 -7.84
CA ALA A 33 -12.89 -0.71 -8.35
C ALA A 33 -12.52 0.53 -7.55
N ASN A 34 -12.51 1.65 -8.24
CA ASN A 34 -12.36 2.98 -7.64
C ASN A 34 -11.04 3.20 -6.89
N CYS A 35 -9.99 2.54 -7.31
CA CYS A 35 -8.67 2.80 -6.77
C CYS A 35 -7.98 3.90 -7.55
N SER A 36 -7.20 4.71 -6.84
CA SER A 36 -6.39 5.75 -7.44
C SER A 36 -4.93 5.43 -7.18
N ILE A 37 -4.14 5.33 -8.23
CA ILE A 37 -2.71 5.04 -8.12
C ILE A 37 -1.96 6.12 -8.86
N ALA A 38 -1.18 6.91 -8.13
CA ALA A 38 -0.44 8.01 -8.72
C ALA A 38 0.88 7.51 -9.30
N ARG A 39 1.27 8.09 -10.42
CA ARG A 39 2.56 7.78 -11.05
C ARG A 39 3.69 8.34 -10.20
N GLY A 40 4.87 7.80 -10.36
CA GLY A 40 6.04 8.33 -9.69
C GLY A 40 6.50 9.64 -10.28
N SER A 41 7.33 10.37 -9.56
CA SER A 41 7.94 11.59 -10.09
C SER A 41 9.26 11.27 -10.78
N LEU A 42 10.34 11.08 -10.05
CA LEU A 42 11.62 10.71 -10.64
C LEU A 42 11.81 9.20 -10.71
N SER A 43 11.22 8.48 -9.81
CA SER A 43 11.23 7.01 -9.80
C SER A 43 9.80 6.52 -9.91
N ASP A 44 9.62 5.22 -10.06
CA ASP A 44 8.30 4.63 -10.31
C ASP A 44 7.50 4.40 -9.04
N THR A 45 6.18 4.31 -9.20
CA THR A 45 5.29 3.71 -8.22
C THR A 45 5.17 2.24 -8.61
N ILE A 46 5.46 1.34 -7.70
CA ILE A 46 5.57 -0.08 -8.01
C ILE A 46 4.63 -0.92 -7.15
N ILE A 47 3.86 -1.78 -7.82
CA ILE A 47 2.99 -2.74 -7.13
C ILE A 47 3.55 -4.13 -7.42
N GLY A 48 3.99 -4.81 -6.39
CA GLY A 48 4.67 -6.10 -6.52
C GLY A 48 3.75 -7.25 -6.86
N GLN A 49 4.34 -8.29 -7.39
CA GLN A 49 3.63 -9.47 -7.88
C GLN A 49 2.69 -10.06 -6.84
N GLY A 50 1.49 -10.42 -7.27
CA GLY A 50 0.53 -11.10 -6.41
C GLY A 50 -0.20 -10.22 -5.41
N THR A 51 0.10 -8.94 -5.37
CA THR A 51 -0.53 -8.02 -4.42
C THR A 51 -1.98 -7.75 -4.80
N LYS A 52 -2.83 -7.63 -3.79
CA LYS A 52 -4.26 -7.35 -3.98
C LYS A 52 -4.57 -6.00 -3.36
N ILE A 53 -5.20 -5.14 -4.15
CA ILE A 53 -5.60 -3.82 -3.70
C ILE A 53 -7.11 -3.74 -3.83
N GLU A 54 -7.80 -3.72 -2.70
CA GLU A 54 -9.24 -3.75 -2.69
C GLU A 54 -9.84 -2.38 -2.99
N THR A 55 -11.14 -2.33 -3.01
CA THR A 55 -11.92 -1.20 -3.48
C THR A 55 -11.57 0.12 -2.79
N SER A 56 -11.52 1.18 -3.58
CA SER A 56 -11.37 2.54 -3.08
C SER A 56 -10.08 2.83 -2.30
N CYS A 57 -9.01 2.14 -2.63
CA CYS A 57 -7.71 2.46 -2.07
C CYS A 57 -7.07 3.63 -2.83
N HIS A 58 -6.25 4.39 -2.13
CA HIS A 58 -5.46 5.43 -2.76
C HIS A 58 -3.98 5.15 -2.50
N ILE A 59 -3.21 5.08 -3.56
CA ILE A 59 -1.76 4.87 -3.50
C ILE A 59 -1.10 6.09 -4.11
N ALA A 60 -0.40 6.84 -3.29
CA ALA A 60 0.22 8.08 -3.70
C ALA A 60 1.50 7.81 -4.51
N HIS A 61 2.12 8.89 -4.98
CA HIS A 61 3.29 8.78 -5.85
C HIS A 61 4.49 8.16 -5.15
N ASN A 62 5.30 7.45 -5.92
CA ASN A 62 6.55 6.84 -5.44
C ASN A 62 6.38 5.81 -4.32
N VAL A 63 5.23 5.19 -4.22
CA VAL A 63 5.01 4.11 -3.27
C VAL A 63 5.54 2.82 -3.89
N THR A 64 6.20 2.01 -3.08
CA THR A 64 6.61 0.68 -3.48
C THR A 64 5.92 -0.33 -2.60
N ILE A 65 5.15 -1.23 -3.19
CA ILE A 65 4.50 -2.31 -2.47
C ILE A 65 5.14 -3.62 -2.92
N GLY A 66 5.52 -4.43 -1.96
CA GLY A 66 6.17 -5.72 -2.23
C GLY A 66 5.21 -6.76 -2.78
N LYS A 67 5.60 -8.02 -2.68
CA LYS A 67 4.84 -9.15 -3.23
C LYS A 67 3.80 -9.65 -2.25
N ASP A 68 2.72 -10.17 -2.80
CA ASP A 68 1.68 -10.86 -2.02
C ASP A 68 1.19 -10.08 -0.82
N THR A 69 1.15 -8.77 -0.94
CA THR A 69 0.64 -7.88 0.10
C THR A 69 -0.84 -7.59 -0.21
N GLU A 70 -1.62 -7.41 0.81
CA GLU A 70 -3.04 -7.18 0.65
C GLU A 70 -3.42 -5.86 1.31
N LEU A 71 -3.97 -4.94 0.51
CA LEU A 71 -4.52 -3.70 1.02
C LEU A 71 -6.03 -3.85 1.00
N ARG A 72 -6.64 -3.82 2.18
CA ARG A 72 -8.09 -3.94 2.28
C ARG A 72 -8.74 -2.60 1.88
N ALA A 73 -10.04 -2.63 1.71
CA ALA A 73 -10.77 -1.48 1.16
C ALA A 73 -10.47 -0.19 1.90
N ARG A 74 -10.37 0.89 1.12
CA ARG A 74 -10.13 2.24 1.62
C ARG A 74 -8.81 2.46 2.34
N THR A 75 -7.82 1.64 2.07
CA THR A 75 -6.48 1.89 2.59
C THR A 75 -5.88 3.05 1.82
N ILE A 76 -5.25 3.97 2.53
CA ILE A 76 -4.59 5.12 1.94
C ILE A 76 -3.11 5.05 2.25
N VAL A 77 -2.29 5.08 1.22
CA VAL A 77 -0.83 4.99 1.37
C VAL A 77 -0.22 6.30 0.91
N GLY A 78 0.42 6.99 1.84
CA GLY A 78 1.08 8.27 1.56
C GLY A 78 2.30 8.12 0.67
N GLY A 79 2.69 9.20 0.03
CA GLY A 79 3.77 9.18 -0.96
C GLY A 79 5.11 8.74 -0.40
N SER A 80 5.91 8.13 -1.25
CA SER A 80 7.26 7.67 -0.92
C SER A 80 7.33 6.65 0.22
N THR A 81 6.25 5.95 0.46
CA THR A 81 6.18 4.88 1.45
C THR A 81 6.56 3.57 0.80
N THR A 82 7.26 2.74 1.55
CA THR A 82 7.63 1.40 1.12
C THR A 82 6.92 0.39 2.01
N ILE A 83 6.22 -0.55 1.39
CA ILE A 83 5.55 -1.64 2.09
C ILE A 83 6.17 -2.94 1.62
N GLY A 84 6.53 -3.80 2.57
CA GLY A 84 7.22 -5.05 2.26
C GLY A 84 6.31 -6.13 1.69
N ASN A 85 6.80 -7.37 1.77
CA ASN A 85 6.10 -8.53 1.23
C ASN A 85 5.16 -9.14 2.27
N ASN A 86 4.12 -9.78 1.80
CA ASN A 86 3.20 -10.54 2.65
C ASN A 86 2.60 -9.74 3.80
N CYS A 87 2.33 -8.48 3.57
CA CYS A 87 1.70 -7.61 4.56
C CYS A 87 0.19 -7.63 4.40
N TRP A 88 -0.51 -7.32 5.46
CA TRP A 88 -1.96 -7.19 5.44
C TRP A 88 -2.33 -5.85 6.10
N LEU A 89 -2.87 -4.95 5.30
CA LEU A 89 -3.28 -3.65 5.79
C LEU A 89 -4.79 -3.64 5.89
N GLY A 90 -5.30 -3.48 7.09
CA GLY A 90 -6.72 -3.60 7.38
C GLY A 90 -7.57 -2.51 6.78
N LEU A 91 -8.87 -2.72 6.79
CA LEU A 91 -9.85 -1.80 6.22
C LEU A 91 -9.65 -0.39 6.76
N ASN A 92 -9.69 0.57 5.85
CA ASN A 92 -9.66 1.99 6.22
C ASN A 92 -8.42 2.37 7.04
N SER A 93 -7.29 1.72 6.81
CA SER A 93 -6.05 2.11 7.44
C SER A 93 -5.40 3.22 6.63
N THR A 94 -4.66 4.09 7.31
CA THR A 94 -3.98 5.21 6.69
C THR A 94 -2.51 5.15 7.03
N ILE A 95 -1.66 5.20 6.01
CA ILE A 95 -0.22 5.14 6.17
C ILE A 95 0.35 6.50 5.80
N LYS A 96 1.05 7.12 6.74
CA LYS A 96 1.66 8.42 6.49
C LYS A 96 2.71 8.31 5.40
N ASN A 97 2.99 9.40 4.73
CA ASN A 97 4.05 9.43 3.71
C ASN A 97 5.41 9.13 4.32
N LYS A 98 6.30 8.60 3.51
CA LYS A 98 7.70 8.31 3.88
C LYS A 98 7.85 7.30 5.01
N ILE A 99 6.91 6.39 5.13
CA ILE A 99 6.95 5.32 6.12
C ILE A 99 7.58 4.09 5.48
N LYS A 100 8.27 3.32 6.29
CA LYS A 100 8.82 2.05 5.84
C LYS A 100 8.18 0.94 6.66
N ILE A 101 7.44 0.08 5.98
CA ILE A 101 6.78 -1.07 6.59
C ILE A 101 7.52 -2.31 6.14
N GLY A 102 7.95 -3.12 7.10
CA GLY A 102 8.70 -4.35 6.82
C GLY A 102 7.84 -5.45 6.22
N ASP A 103 8.37 -6.66 6.22
CA ASP A 103 7.67 -7.83 5.67
C ASP A 103 6.76 -8.45 6.73
N GLN A 104 5.70 -9.10 6.27
CA GLN A 104 4.79 -9.87 7.14
C GLN A 104 4.19 -9.03 8.27
N VAL A 105 3.92 -7.77 7.99
CA VAL A 105 3.33 -6.85 8.96
C VAL A 105 1.82 -6.90 8.84
N ILE A 106 1.13 -6.83 9.97
CA ILE A 106 -0.32 -6.70 10.01
C ILE A 106 -0.67 -5.36 10.60
N VAL A 107 -1.49 -4.59 9.88
CA VAL A 107 -2.01 -3.32 10.36
C VAL A 107 -3.51 -3.49 10.59
N GLY A 108 -3.96 -3.21 11.81
CA GLY A 108 -5.36 -3.35 12.16
C GLY A 108 -6.24 -2.35 11.43
N SER A 109 -7.51 -2.71 11.25
CA SER A 109 -8.48 -1.84 10.58
C SER A 109 -8.62 -0.51 11.29
N GLY A 110 -8.76 0.55 10.51
CA GLY A 110 -8.95 1.89 11.04
C GLY A 110 -7.71 2.51 11.68
N SER A 111 -6.56 1.89 11.52
CA SER A 111 -5.33 2.38 12.14
C SER A 111 -4.72 3.53 11.36
N SER A 112 -3.97 4.38 12.08
CA SER A 112 -3.22 5.45 11.46
C SER A 112 -1.75 5.22 11.76
N VAL A 113 -1.00 4.81 10.74
CA VAL A 113 0.43 4.47 10.88
C VAL A 113 1.26 5.71 10.61
N ILE A 114 1.97 6.17 11.62
CA ILE A 114 2.80 7.36 11.50
C ILE A 114 4.28 7.08 11.82
N TYR A 115 4.63 5.83 12.15
CA TYR A 115 6.00 5.41 12.40
C TYR A 115 6.33 4.18 11.56
N ASP A 116 7.60 3.98 11.28
CA ASP A 116 8.07 2.78 10.58
C ASP A 116 7.70 1.54 11.38
N ILE A 117 7.48 0.44 10.67
CA ILE A 117 7.10 -0.83 11.30
C ILE A 117 8.11 -1.89 10.91
N VAL A 118 8.65 -2.59 11.91
CA VAL A 118 9.62 -3.65 11.67
C VAL A 118 8.93 -4.92 11.17
N ASP A 119 9.71 -5.83 10.61
CA ASP A 119 9.19 -7.11 10.11
C ASP A 119 8.36 -7.84 11.15
N GLU A 120 7.32 -8.49 10.71
CA GLU A 120 6.48 -9.38 11.51
C GLU A 120 5.75 -8.72 12.68
N ASP A 121 5.71 -7.40 12.72
CA ASP A 121 4.98 -6.72 13.79
C ASP A 121 3.49 -6.65 13.48
N ILE A 122 2.70 -6.53 14.52
CA ILE A 122 1.26 -6.32 14.43
C ILE A 122 0.97 -5.00 15.12
N VAL A 123 0.42 -4.05 14.38
CA VAL A 123 0.14 -2.72 14.92
C VAL A 123 -1.32 -2.38 14.77
N ALA A 124 -1.84 -1.56 15.65
CA ALA A 124 -3.21 -1.08 15.58
C ALA A 124 -3.38 0.21 16.35
N GLY A 125 -4.39 0.96 16.01
CA GLY A 125 -4.81 2.15 16.73
C GLY A 125 -4.47 3.46 16.03
N VAL A 126 -4.77 4.56 16.70
CA VAL A 126 -4.53 5.93 16.23
C VAL A 126 -3.84 6.69 17.36
N PRO A 127 -2.52 6.89 17.29
CA PRO A 127 -1.59 6.35 16.31
C PRO A 127 -1.40 4.84 16.49
N ALA A 128 -1.04 4.18 15.43
CA ALA A 128 -0.85 2.73 15.47
C ALA A 128 0.39 2.39 16.29
N LYS A 129 0.25 1.42 17.16
CA LYS A 129 1.34 0.95 18.00
C LYS A 129 1.33 -0.57 18.00
N SER A 130 2.49 -1.16 18.31
CA SER A 130 2.61 -2.61 18.35
C SER A 130 1.68 -3.18 19.41
N ILE A 131 0.92 -4.20 19.00
CA ILE A 131 0.05 -4.93 19.91
C ILE A 131 0.48 -6.38 19.99
N LYS A 132 1.65 -6.68 19.46
CA LYS A 132 2.15 -8.05 19.44
C LYS A 132 2.52 -8.45 20.87
N ILE A 133 1.88 -9.48 21.36
CA ILE A 133 2.14 -9.95 22.71
C ILE A 133 3.36 -10.84 22.69
N ILE A 134 4.35 -10.46 23.48
CA ILE A 134 5.52 -11.29 23.68
C ILE A 134 5.22 -12.20 24.84
N LYS A 135 5.17 -13.48 24.55
CA LYS A 135 4.96 -14.45 25.63
C LYS A 135 6.30 -14.79 26.24
N ASN A 136 6.42 -14.47 27.48
CA ASN A 136 7.61 -14.77 28.22
C ASN A 136 7.34 -15.97 29.08
N HIS A 137 7.83 -17.09 28.69
CA HIS A 137 7.72 -18.26 29.54
C HIS A 137 8.75 -19.24 29.26
#